data_97f5a4957a520cc8f008f2626b072d7f
#
_entry.id   97f5a4957a520cc8f008f2626b072d7f
#
_cell.length_a   1.000
_cell.length_b   1.000
_cell.length_c   1.000
_cell.angle_alpha   90.00
_cell.angle_beta   90.00
_cell.angle_gamma   90.00
#
_symmetry.space_group_name_H-M   'P 1'
#
loop_
_entity.id
_entity.type
_entity.pdbx_description
1 polymer ?
#
loop_
_entity_poly.entity_id
_entity_poly.type
_entity_poly.pdbx_seq_one_letter_code
_entity_poly.pdbx_strand_id
1 'polypeptide(L)'
;MNVDVTLGDSGRASFSQAPFPGEGGGTPTDIRWVLPTGGGLGYGDFVLPAAMLDALAADLSAIVDPLTRGAALVTLWESMLEGRIPAARVREALMVALPLERDELNVARQMGYLQSLFWRFSSADERTALALSLIHI
;
A
#
# COMPACT_ATOMS: atom_id res chain seq x y z
N MET A 1 -13.76 17.72 -10.63
CA MET A 1 -13.47 16.28 -10.45
C MET A 1 -13.30 16.08 -8.95
N ASN A 2 -14.17 15.30 -8.35
CA ASN A 2 -14.03 14.98 -6.92
C ASN A 2 -13.09 13.79 -6.81
N VAL A 3 -12.06 13.94 -6.00
CA VAL A 3 -11.15 12.84 -5.67
C VAL A 3 -11.47 12.41 -4.25
N ASP A 4 -11.91 11.17 -4.09
CA ASP A 4 -12.06 10.58 -2.76
C ASP A 4 -10.70 10.16 -2.24
N VAL A 5 -10.31 10.73 -1.12
CA VAL A 5 -9.05 10.42 -0.46
C VAL A 5 -9.35 9.69 0.84
N THR A 6 -8.79 8.51 1.01
CA THR A 6 -8.87 7.76 2.25
C THR A 6 -7.71 8.15 3.16
N LEU A 7 -8.04 8.59 4.37
CA LEU A 7 -7.06 8.98 5.39
C LEU A 7 -6.81 7.82 6.35
N GLY A 8 -5.55 7.63 6.74
CA GLY A 8 -5.06 6.48 7.51
C GLY A 8 -5.51 6.36 8.94
N ASP A 9 -6.20 7.35 9.50
CA ASP A 9 -6.58 7.26 10.93
C ASP A 9 -8.01 7.66 11.23
N SER A 10 -8.93 7.65 10.34
CA SER A 10 -10.36 7.86 10.66
C SER A 10 -11.14 8.75 9.71
N GLY A 11 -10.74 8.94 8.51
CA GLY A 11 -11.53 9.85 7.71
C GLY A 11 -11.51 9.60 6.21
N ARG A 12 -12.67 9.75 5.61
CA ARG A 12 -12.83 9.94 4.19
C ARG A 12 -12.89 11.44 3.95
N ALA A 13 -11.96 11.96 3.18
CA ALA A 13 -12.01 13.36 2.75
C ALA A 13 -12.28 13.42 1.25
N SER A 14 -13.26 14.22 0.85
CA SER A 14 -13.53 14.52 -0.56
C SER A 14 -12.90 15.85 -0.90
N PHE A 15 -12.06 15.86 -1.93
CA PHE A 15 -11.46 17.10 -2.46
C PHE A 15 -12.07 17.43 -3.82
N SER A 16 -12.66 18.60 -3.96
CA SER A 16 -13.08 19.14 -5.25
C SER A 16 -12.03 20.14 -5.75
N GLN A 17 -11.40 19.83 -6.84
CA GLN A 17 -10.63 20.76 -7.66
C GLN A 17 -9.44 21.52 -7.03
N ALA A 18 -8.83 21.08 -5.96
CA ALA A 18 -7.63 21.75 -5.45
C ALA A 18 -6.37 20.98 -5.85
N PRO A 19 -5.29 21.66 -6.27
CA PRO A 19 -3.98 21.02 -6.32
C PRO A 19 -3.55 20.65 -4.90
N PHE A 20 -3.02 19.47 -4.73
CA PHE A 20 -2.46 19.00 -3.48
C PHE A 20 -1.21 19.81 -3.09
N PRO A 21 -1.02 20.22 -1.84
CA PRO A 21 -1.86 20.24 -0.65
C PRO A 21 -2.46 21.62 -0.38
N GLY A 22 -3.67 21.64 -0.06
CA GLY A 22 -4.32 22.45 0.88
C GLY A 22 -4.54 23.91 0.72
N GLU A 23 -5.69 24.39 0.39
CA GLU A 23 -6.27 25.55 1.04
C GLU A 23 -7.67 25.15 1.52
N GLY A 24 -7.86 25.19 2.84
CA GLY A 24 -9.19 25.32 3.42
C GLY A 24 -9.89 24.08 3.94
N GLY A 25 -9.21 23.22 4.62
CA GLY A 25 -9.81 22.25 5.53
C GLY A 25 -8.76 21.86 6.54
N GLY A 26 -9.02 22.05 7.82
CA GLY A 26 -8.06 21.70 8.85
C GLY A 26 -7.57 20.28 8.66
N THR A 27 -6.31 20.14 8.30
CA THR A 27 -5.64 18.85 8.22
C THR A 27 -5.63 18.30 9.64
N PRO A 28 -6.22 17.12 9.90
CA PRO A 28 -6.01 16.47 11.19
C PRO A 28 -4.51 16.34 11.43
N THR A 29 -4.04 16.71 12.61
CA THR A 29 -2.62 16.78 12.96
C THR A 29 -1.93 15.41 12.98
N ASP A 30 -2.69 14.32 12.83
CA ASP A 30 -2.21 12.93 12.99
C ASP A 30 -2.44 12.07 11.74
N ILE A 31 -2.40 12.64 10.54
CA ILE A 31 -2.52 11.86 9.30
C ILE A 31 -1.22 11.06 9.11
N ARG A 32 -1.31 9.74 9.18
CA ARG A 32 -0.19 8.83 8.95
C ARG A 32 0.05 8.59 7.45
N TRP A 33 -1.03 8.45 6.68
CA TRP A 33 -0.99 8.28 5.23
C TRP A 33 -2.28 8.77 4.57
N VAL A 34 -2.17 9.05 3.30
CA VAL A 34 -3.28 9.42 2.42
C VAL A 34 -3.27 8.47 1.24
N LEU A 35 -4.42 7.90 0.89
CA LEU A 35 -4.58 7.03 -0.26
C LEU A 35 -5.49 7.70 -1.29
N PRO A 36 -4.94 8.38 -2.31
CA PRO A 36 -5.73 9.09 -3.32
C PRO A 36 -6.64 8.18 -4.14
N THR A 37 -6.27 6.90 -4.26
CA THR A 37 -7.01 5.88 -5.01
C THR A 37 -7.94 5.03 -4.14
N GLY A 38 -8.12 5.38 -2.86
CA GLY A 38 -8.80 4.55 -1.87
C GLY A 38 -10.24 4.18 -2.22
N GLY A 39 -10.95 5.04 -2.96
CA GLY A 39 -12.30 4.76 -3.45
C GLY A 39 -12.36 3.93 -4.75
N GLY A 40 -11.23 3.55 -5.32
CA GLY A 40 -11.16 2.80 -6.58
C GLY A 40 -11.49 3.62 -7.83
N LEU A 41 -11.80 4.89 -7.69
CA LEU A 41 -12.20 5.79 -8.78
C LEU A 41 -11.10 6.78 -9.17
N GLY A 42 -10.02 6.86 -8.37
CA GLY A 42 -8.89 7.74 -8.67
C GLY A 42 -7.99 7.13 -9.75
N TYR A 43 -7.75 7.89 -10.81
CA TYR A 43 -6.79 7.52 -11.84
C TYR A 43 -5.71 8.61 -11.92
N GLY A 44 -4.47 8.22 -11.75
CA GLY A 44 -3.33 9.14 -11.81
C GLY A 44 -2.07 8.55 -11.18
N ASP A 45 -0.95 9.19 -11.43
CA ASP A 45 0.30 8.91 -10.74
C ASP A 45 0.36 9.77 -9.46
N PHE A 46 0.25 9.12 -8.32
CA PHE A 46 0.26 9.78 -7.01
C PHE A 46 1.57 9.51 -6.29
N VAL A 47 2.38 10.53 -6.19
CA VAL A 47 3.65 10.48 -5.47
C VAL A 47 3.43 10.70 -3.98
N LEU A 48 3.53 9.63 -3.20
CA LEU A 48 3.48 9.72 -1.75
C LEU A 48 4.89 9.89 -1.16
N PRO A 49 5.05 10.72 -0.11
CA PRO A 49 6.29 10.79 0.64
C PRO A 49 6.71 9.44 1.22
N ALA A 50 8.02 9.17 1.33
CA ALA A 50 8.53 7.90 1.84
C ALA A 50 7.99 7.54 3.23
N ALA A 51 7.84 8.52 4.13
CA ALA A 51 7.26 8.31 5.45
C ALA A 51 5.78 7.84 5.39
N MET A 52 5.00 8.35 4.44
CA MET A 52 3.62 7.91 4.24
C MET A 52 3.55 6.51 3.63
N LEU A 53 4.44 6.18 2.69
CA LEU A 53 4.53 4.83 2.12
C LEU A 53 4.90 3.80 3.20
N ASP A 54 5.82 4.14 4.08
CA ASP A 54 6.22 3.27 5.18
C ASP A 54 5.09 3.06 6.19
N ALA A 55 4.35 4.12 6.53
CA ALA A 55 3.18 4.04 7.38
C ALA A 55 2.04 3.23 6.72
N LEU A 56 1.78 3.42 5.42
CA LEU A 56 0.80 2.65 4.66
C LEU A 56 1.15 1.16 4.64
N ALA A 57 2.43 0.83 4.46
CA ALA A 57 2.92 -0.54 4.50
C ALA A 57 2.72 -1.17 5.89
N ALA A 58 2.95 -0.40 6.96
CA ALA A 58 2.73 -0.86 8.33
C ALA A 58 1.25 -1.11 8.64
N ASP A 59 0.36 -0.28 8.12
CA ASP A 59 -1.08 -0.34 8.41
C ASP A 59 -1.88 -1.22 7.42
N LEU A 60 -1.23 -1.80 6.41
CA LEU A 60 -1.88 -2.51 5.31
C LEU A 60 -2.92 -3.56 5.79
N SER A 61 -2.55 -4.37 6.77
CA SER A 61 -3.43 -5.40 7.34
C SER A 61 -4.58 -4.86 8.19
N ALA A 62 -4.47 -3.62 8.65
CA ALA A 62 -5.49 -2.95 9.48
C ALA A 62 -6.57 -2.24 8.65
N ILE A 63 -6.37 -2.08 7.35
CA ILE A 63 -7.37 -1.49 6.45
C ILE A 63 -8.57 -2.43 6.34
N VAL A 64 -9.72 -2.02 6.84
CA VAL A 64 -10.92 -2.88 6.93
C VAL A 64 -11.56 -3.14 5.58
N ASP A 65 -11.71 -2.08 4.76
CA ASP A 65 -12.34 -2.19 3.45
C ASP A 65 -11.44 -2.90 2.43
N PRO A 66 -11.90 -4.02 1.79
CA PRO A 66 -11.08 -4.77 0.84
C PRO A 66 -10.69 -3.97 -0.41
N LEU A 67 -11.57 -3.09 -0.90
CA LEU A 67 -11.28 -2.25 -2.07
C LEU A 67 -10.15 -1.26 -1.75
N THR A 68 -10.24 -0.59 -0.61
CA THR A 68 -9.22 0.32 -0.11
C THR A 68 -7.90 -0.41 0.12
N ARG A 69 -7.94 -1.62 0.69
CA ARG A 69 -6.76 -2.46 0.88
C ARG A 69 -6.13 -2.87 -0.45
N GLY A 70 -6.96 -3.21 -1.44
CA GLY A 70 -6.51 -3.47 -2.80
C GLY A 70 -5.83 -2.26 -3.46
N ALA A 71 -6.37 -1.07 -3.27
CA ALA A 71 -5.75 0.18 -3.74
C ALA A 71 -4.41 0.45 -3.04
N ALA A 72 -4.32 0.20 -1.74
CA ALA A 72 -3.07 0.32 -0.99
C ALA A 72 -1.99 -0.64 -1.50
N LEU A 73 -2.35 -1.89 -1.80
CA LEU A 73 -1.45 -2.88 -2.40
C LEU A 73 -0.87 -2.40 -3.74
N VAL A 74 -1.72 -1.86 -4.61
CA VAL A 74 -1.28 -1.30 -5.91
C VAL A 74 -0.35 -0.11 -5.70
N THR A 75 -0.72 0.83 -4.82
CA THR A 75 0.08 2.02 -4.54
C THR A 75 1.48 1.66 -4.00
N LEU A 76 1.57 0.70 -3.08
CA LEU A 76 2.85 0.23 -2.55
C LEU A 76 3.68 -0.46 -3.63
N TRP A 77 3.05 -1.27 -4.48
CA TRP A 77 3.73 -1.96 -5.57
C TRP A 77 4.30 -1.00 -6.61
N GLU A 78 3.49 -0.07 -7.10
CA GLU A 78 3.93 0.94 -8.06
C GLU A 78 5.03 1.84 -7.50
N SER A 79 4.87 2.30 -6.25
CA SER A 79 5.89 3.10 -5.57
C SER A 79 7.22 2.34 -5.40
N MET A 80 7.17 1.02 -5.21
CA MET A 80 8.36 0.18 -5.17
C MET A 80 9.03 0.07 -6.55
N LEU A 81 8.25 -0.13 -7.61
CA LEU A 81 8.79 -0.18 -8.98
C LEU A 81 9.49 1.11 -9.38
N GLU A 82 9.03 2.23 -8.85
CA GLU A 82 9.63 3.56 -9.05
C GLU A 82 10.78 3.87 -8.07
N GLY A 83 11.12 2.93 -7.20
CA GLY A 83 12.22 3.09 -6.24
C GLY A 83 11.92 4.00 -5.04
N ARG A 84 10.64 4.33 -4.79
CA ARG A 84 10.22 5.21 -3.69
C ARG A 84 10.13 4.50 -2.34
N ILE A 85 9.96 3.18 -2.34
CA ILE A 85 9.98 2.32 -1.15
C ILE A 85 10.81 1.06 -1.46
N PRO A 86 11.63 0.57 -0.52
CA PRO A 86 12.42 -0.63 -0.75
C PRO A 86 11.58 -1.89 -0.96
N ALA A 87 12.00 -2.78 -1.86
CA ALA A 87 11.34 -4.07 -2.11
C ALA A 87 11.23 -4.94 -0.83
N ALA A 88 12.25 -4.91 0.01
CA ALA A 88 12.24 -5.60 1.30
C ALA A 88 11.08 -5.14 2.19
N ARG A 89 10.81 -3.83 2.21
CA ARG A 89 9.73 -3.26 3.03
C ARG A 89 8.35 -3.67 2.53
N VAL A 90 8.14 -3.67 1.20
CA VAL A 90 6.89 -4.15 0.61
C VAL A 90 6.71 -5.65 0.88
N ARG A 91 7.77 -6.44 0.74
CA ARG A 91 7.75 -7.87 1.06
C ARG A 91 7.31 -8.12 2.51
N GLU A 92 7.90 -7.44 3.46
CA GLU A 92 7.51 -7.55 4.88
C GLU A 92 6.03 -7.24 5.10
N ALA A 93 5.52 -6.16 4.51
CA ALA A 93 4.12 -5.78 4.61
C ALA A 93 3.19 -6.86 4.04
N LEU A 94 3.53 -7.42 2.88
CA LEU A 94 2.76 -8.49 2.25
C LEU A 94 2.78 -9.78 3.07
N MET A 95 3.91 -10.17 3.65
CA MET A 95 4.02 -11.36 4.48
C MET A 95 3.20 -11.26 5.77
N VAL A 96 3.04 -10.06 6.33
CA VAL A 96 2.16 -9.82 7.48
C VAL A 96 0.68 -9.80 7.06
N ALA A 97 0.36 -9.18 5.93
CA ALA A 97 -1.01 -8.98 5.49
C ALA A 97 -1.65 -10.26 4.91
N LEU A 98 -0.90 -11.05 4.15
CA LEU A 98 -1.42 -12.22 3.43
C LEU A 98 -2.14 -13.24 4.32
N PRO A 99 -1.63 -13.66 5.49
CA PRO A 99 -2.33 -14.60 6.38
C PRO A 99 -3.64 -14.07 6.93
N LEU A 100 -3.84 -12.75 6.93
CA LEU A 100 -5.02 -12.07 7.47
C LEU A 100 -6.02 -11.70 6.38
N GLU A 101 -5.61 -11.80 5.10
CA GLU A 101 -6.46 -11.41 3.96
C GLU A 101 -7.61 -12.41 3.77
N ARG A 102 -8.80 -11.88 3.52
CA ARG A 102 -10.03 -12.66 3.29
C ARG A 102 -10.62 -12.44 1.90
N ASP A 103 -10.22 -11.38 1.22
CA ASP A 103 -10.67 -11.08 -0.13
C ASP A 103 -9.82 -11.86 -1.13
N GLU A 104 -10.47 -12.66 -1.97
CA GLU A 104 -9.78 -13.56 -2.92
C GLU A 104 -8.94 -12.81 -3.96
N LEU A 105 -9.41 -11.63 -4.41
CA LEU A 105 -8.66 -10.82 -5.38
C LEU A 105 -7.40 -10.25 -4.75
N ASN A 106 -7.50 -9.80 -3.52
CA ASN A 106 -6.34 -9.30 -2.78
C ASN A 106 -5.37 -10.42 -2.43
N VAL A 107 -5.85 -11.62 -2.08
CA VAL A 107 -4.98 -12.81 -1.90
C VAL A 107 -4.22 -13.11 -3.18
N ALA A 108 -4.92 -13.22 -4.31
CA ALA A 108 -4.29 -13.50 -5.60
C ALA A 108 -3.25 -12.44 -5.98
N ARG A 109 -3.55 -11.17 -5.74
CA ARG A 109 -2.65 -10.04 -5.99
C ARG A 109 -1.40 -10.12 -5.11
N GLN A 110 -1.56 -10.32 -3.81
CA GLN A 110 -0.45 -10.44 -2.86
C GLN A 110 0.46 -11.61 -3.20
N MET A 111 -0.11 -12.76 -3.57
CA MET A 111 0.65 -13.94 -4.02
C MET A 111 1.47 -13.63 -5.28
N GLY A 112 0.87 -12.96 -6.28
CA GLY A 112 1.56 -12.55 -7.49
C GLY A 112 2.71 -11.57 -7.21
N TYR A 113 2.50 -10.62 -6.31
CA TYR A 113 3.54 -9.68 -5.89
C TYR A 113 4.68 -10.38 -5.14
N LEU A 114 4.39 -11.27 -4.20
CA LEU A 114 5.39 -12.04 -3.48
C LEU A 114 6.22 -12.92 -4.43
N GLN A 115 5.57 -13.57 -5.41
CA GLN A 115 6.26 -14.33 -6.43
C GLN A 115 7.21 -13.46 -7.25
N SER A 116 6.77 -12.27 -7.66
CA SER A 116 7.59 -11.32 -8.39
C SER A 116 8.77 -10.81 -7.55
N LEU A 117 8.53 -10.49 -6.28
CA LEU A 117 9.58 -10.09 -5.33
C LEU A 117 10.62 -11.19 -5.16
N PHE A 118 10.19 -12.43 -5.00
CA PHE A 118 11.08 -13.57 -4.86
C PHE A 118 12.00 -13.75 -6.07
N TRP A 119 11.46 -13.72 -7.28
CA TRP A 119 12.22 -14.03 -8.48
C TRP A 119 13.00 -12.86 -9.06
N ARG A 120 12.48 -11.64 -8.94
CA ARG A 120 13.02 -10.47 -9.64
C ARG A 120 13.76 -9.50 -8.74
N PHE A 121 13.37 -9.42 -7.47
CA PHE A 121 13.86 -8.40 -6.53
C PHE A 121 14.62 -8.98 -5.33
N SER A 122 14.89 -10.29 -5.32
CA SER A 122 15.66 -10.93 -4.26
C SER A 122 16.93 -11.57 -4.82
N SER A 123 18.03 -11.44 -4.09
CA SER A 123 19.27 -12.14 -4.37
C SER A 123 19.13 -13.65 -4.13
N ALA A 124 20.09 -14.44 -4.57
CA ALA A 124 20.09 -15.91 -4.35
C ALA A 124 20.07 -16.26 -2.85
N ASP A 125 20.83 -15.52 -2.05
CA ASP A 125 20.90 -15.74 -0.59
C ASP A 125 19.58 -15.34 0.09
N GLU A 126 18.98 -14.23 -0.30
CA GLU A 126 17.66 -13.82 0.18
C GLU A 126 16.59 -14.82 -0.20
N ARG A 127 16.60 -15.39 -1.42
CA ARG A 127 15.65 -16.42 -1.82
C ARG A 127 15.75 -17.67 -0.96
N THR A 128 16.96 -18.07 -0.62
CA THR A 128 17.19 -19.22 0.26
C THR A 128 16.61 -18.96 1.66
N ALA A 129 16.87 -17.79 2.23
CA ALA A 129 16.33 -17.39 3.53
C ALA A 129 14.80 -17.31 3.52
N LEU A 130 14.22 -16.74 2.46
CA LEU A 130 12.76 -16.62 2.28
C LEU A 130 12.09 -17.99 2.11
N ALA A 131 12.68 -18.91 1.34
CA ALA A 131 12.14 -20.25 1.18
C ALA A 131 12.05 -20.98 2.52
N LEU A 132 13.06 -20.85 3.38
CA LEU A 132 13.04 -21.40 4.74
C LEU A 132 11.98 -20.76 5.62
N SER A 133 11.77 -19.44 5.49
CA SER A 133 10.74 -18.70 6.23
C SER A 133 9.32 -19.11 5.82
N LEU A 134 9.08 -19.34 4.53
CA LEU A 134 7.77 -19.75 4.01
C LEU A 134 7.37 -21.18 4.40
N ILE A 135 8.33 -22.06 4.69
CA ILE A 135 8.05 -23.42 5.18
C ILE A 135 7.45 -23.39 6.60
N HIS A 136 7.67 -22.33 7.35
CA HIS A 136 7.19 -22.18 8.74
C HIS A 136 5.88 -21.37 8.87
N ILE A 137 5.31 -20.95 7.77
CA ILE A 137 3.97 -20.36 7.74
C ILE A 137 2.93 -21.46 7.52
#